data_0ce5e31cad78f26586a4445d9e2ad473
#
_entry.id   0ce5e31cad78f26586a4445d9e2ad473
#
_cell.length_a   1.000
_cell.length_b   1.000
_cell.length_c   1.000
_cell.angle_alpha   90.00
_cell.angle_beta   90.00
_cell.angle_gamma   90.00
#
_symmetry.space_group_name_H-M   'P 1'
#
loop_
_entity.id
_entity.type
_entity.pdbx_description
1 polymer ?
#
loop_
_entity_poly.entity_id
_entity_poly.type
_entity_poly.pdbx_seq_one_letter_code
_entity_poly.pdbx_strand_id
1 'polypeptide(L)'
;MFSTKKIATSLAVAAMFAAQAGHAQNGLVDSYSVEAGGGEHVQVLRLAAQKDWNKNWLATSGHHLSGYWDANIAYWRANQWLDVPGQRHNLAVIGITPVFRWEADDKLGFYADAGIGAALFSDVYRNTHRQLSTAYEFADHVGVGYVFANKWELGARLQHYSNGGIKHPNGGVNLFMVKASYHY
;
A
#
# COMPACT_ATOMS: atom_id res chain seq x y z
N MET A 1 -17.89 -11.71 -20.54
CA MET A 1 -16.81 -12.59 -21.03
C MET A 1 -15.50 -11.84 -20.86
N PHE A 2 -14.77 -12.09 -19.76
CA PHE A 2 -13.50 -11.40 -19.47
C PHE A 2 -12.39 -12.00 -20.33
N SER A 3 -11.70 -11.16 -21.09
CA SER A 3 -10.62 -11.60 -22.00
C SER A 3 -9.46 -12.18 -21.19
N THR A 4 -9.16 -13.45 -21.39
CA THR A 4 -8.04 -14.21 -20.81
C THR A 4 -6.67 -13.57 -21.07
N LYS A 5 -6.53 -12.75 -22.12
CA LYS A 5 -5.30 -12.00 -22.44
C LYS A 5 -4.95 -10.93 -21.40
N LYS A 6 -5.93 -10.28 -20.76
CA LYS A 6 -5.67 -9.25 -19.74
C LYS A 6 -5.22 -9.83 -18.41
N ILE A 7 -5.66 -11.04 -18.08
CA ILE A 7 -5.25 -11.76 -16.84
C ILE A 7 -3.81 -12.26 -16.98
N ALA A 8 -3.42 -12.75 -18.16
CA ALA A 8 -2.07 -13.23 -18.44
C ALA A 8 -1.02 -12.11 -18.34
N THR A 9 -1.35 -10.87 -18.77
CA THR A 9 -0.43 -9.73 -18.68
C THR A 9 -0.21 -9.28 -17.22
N SER A 10 -1.24 -9.35 -16.38
CA SER A 10 -1.14 -8.99 -14.96
C SER A 10 -0.32 -10.01 -14.16
N LEU A 11 -0.43 -11.30 -14.48
CA LEU A 11 0.38 -12.36 -13.89
C LEU A 11 1.85 -12.31 -14.35
N ALA A 12 2.12 -11.89 -15.58
CA ALA A 12 3.49 -11.76 -16.10
C ALA A 12 4.26 -10.60 -15.44
N VAL A 13 3.59 -9.49 -15.08
CA VAL A 13 4.19 -8.39 -14.33
C VAL A 13 4.55 -8.83 -12.91
N ALA A 14 3.69 -9.58 -12.21
CA ALA A 14 3.98 -10.13 -10.89
C ALA A 14 5.15 -11.15 -10.95
N ALA A 15 5.26 -11.96 -11.99
CA ALA A 15 6.34 -12.93 -12.18
C ALA A 15 7.69 -12.26 -12.49
N MET A 16 7.72 -11.11 -13.17
CA MET A 16 8.96 -10.36 -13.43
C MET A 16 9.56 -9.73 -12.16
N PHE A 17 8.73 -9.33 -11.18
CA PHE A 17 9.21 -8.88 -9.88
C PHE A 17 9.79 -10.04 -9.03
N ALA A 18 9.26 -11.24 -9.14
CA ALA A 18 9.76 -12.42 -8.44
C ALA A 18 11.10 -12.94 -9.00
N ALA A 19 11.39 -12.74 -10.29
CA ALA A 19 12.62 -13.25 -10.92
C ALA A 19 13.88 -12.41 -10.61
N GLN A 20 13.75 -11.19 -10.12
CA GLN A 20 14.87 -10.32 -9.70
C GLN A 20 15.31 -10.56 -8.25
N ALA A 21 14.62 -11.44 -7.54
CA ALA A 21 14.77 -11.66 -6.10
C ALA A 21 16.02 -12.45 -5.68
N GLY A 22 16.82 -12.94 -6.61
CA GLY A 22 17.90 -13.93 -6.32
C GLY A 22 19.21 -13.36 -5.79
N HIS A 23 19.43 -12.05 -5.66
CA HIS A 23 20.77 -11.50 -5.46
C HIS A 23 20.93 -10.40 -4.40
N ALA A 24 20.04 -10.27 -3.42
CA ALA A 24 20.10 -9.12 -2.50
C ALA A 24 20.52 -9.46 -1.06
N GLN A 25 21.73 -9.92 -0.83
CA GLN A 25 22.31 -9.94 0.55
C GLN A 25 22.75 -8.56 1.06
N ASN A 26 22.74 -7.51 0.23
CA ASN A 26 22.91 -6.10 0.59
C ASN A 26 22.04 -5.19 -0.30
N GLY A 27 20.85 -5.61 -0.62
CA GLY A 27 19.95 -4.92 -1.55
C GLY A 27 19.40 -3.61 -1.01
N LEU A 28 19.06 -2.68 -1.92
CA LEU A 28 18.33 -1.44 -1.61
C LEU A 28 16.91 -1.72 -1.07
N VAL A 29 16.40 -2.95 -1.21
CA VAL A 29 15.04 -3.37 -0.89
C VAL A 29 15.08 -4.73 -0.21
N ASP A 30 14.27 -4.92 0.83
CA ASP A 30 14.20 -6.16 1.60
C ASP A 30 12.90 -6.96 1.30
N SER A 31 11.87 -6.30 0.78
CA SER A 31 10.64 -6.96 0.31
C SER A 31 9.90 -6.14 -0.75
N TYR A 32 9.07 -6.82 -1.53
CA TYR A 32 8.09 -6.20 -2.44
C TYR A 32 6.68 -6.64 -2.09
N SER A 33 5.71 -5.76 -2.34
CA SER A 33 4.29 -6.07 -2.17
C SER A 33 3.44 -5.67 -3.36
N VAL A 34 2.36 -6.43 -3.53
CA VAL A 34 1.22 -6.11 -4.39
C VAL A 34 0.01 -5.99 -3.49
N GLU A 35 -0.73 -4.91 -3.64
CA GLU A 35 -1.92 -4.65 -2.87
C GLU A 35 -3.08 -4.29 -3.78
N ALA A 36 -4.25 -4.82 -3.48
CA ALA A 36 -5.48 -4.52 -4.21
C ALA A 36 -6.61 -4.25 -3.24
N GLY A 37 -7.47 -3.32 -3.59
CA GLY A 37 -8.60 -2.97 -2.75
C GLY A 37 -9.38 -1.80 -3.29
N GLY A 38 -10.04 -1.08 -2.41
CA GLY A 38 -10.82 0.08 -2.79
C GLY A 38 -11.61 0.67 -1.64
N GLY A 39 -12.41 1.65 -1.98
CA GLY A 39 -13.29 2.38 -1.09
C GLY A 39 -14.55 2.80 -1.82
N GLU A 40 -15.18 3.88 -1.34
CA GLU A 40 -16.38 4.42 -1.94
C GLU A 40 -16.12 4.87 -3.38
N HIS A 41 -16.70 4.12 -4.35
CA HIS A 41 -16.60 4.39 -5.79
C HIS A 41 -15.16 4.45 -6.35
N VAL A 42 -14.20 3.76 -5.73
CA VAL A 42 -12.81 3.70 -6.19
C VAL A 42 -12.22 2.30 -6.03
N GLN A 43 -11.42 1.89 -7.00
CA GLN A 43 -10.61 0.68 -6.98
C GLN A 43 -9.14 1.06 -7.06
N VAL A 44 -8.28 0.34 -6.36
CA VAL A 44 -6.85 0.62 -6.26
C VAL A 44 -6.05 -0.64 -6.48
N LEU A 45 -4.99 -0.53 -7.28
CA LEU A 45 -3.90 -1.49 -7.36
C LEU A 45 -2.61 -0.75 -6.99
N ARG A 46 -1.85 -1.27 -6.03
CA ARG A 46 -0.64 -0.66 -5.48
C ARG A 46 0.51 -1.65 -5.54
N LEU A 47 1.69 -1.17 -5.90
CA LEU A 47 2.95 -1.88 -5.84
C LEU A 47 3.87 -1.12 -4.88
N ALA A 48 4.58 -1.83 -4.02
CA ALA A 48 5.53 -1.19 -3.12
C ALA A 48 6.81 -1.99 -2.96
N ALA A 49 7.87 -1.26 -2.62
CA ALA A 49 9.17 -1.77 -2.21
C ALA A 49 9.43 -1.32 -0.76
N GLN A 50 9.87 -2.24 0.08
CA GLN A 50 10.12 -1.96 1.49
C GLN A 50 11.61 -2.12 1.82
N LYS A 51 12.09 -1.23 2.71
CA LYS A 51 13.45 -1.26 3.27
C LYS A 51 13.39 -1.22 4.78
N ASP A 52 13.79 -2.31 5.42
CA ASP A 52 13.80 -2.47 6.87
C ASP A 52 14.80 -1.51 7.53
N TRP A 53 14.43 -0.98 8.69
CA TRP A 53 15.34 -0.18 9.52
C TRP A 53 16.30 -1.05 10.33
N ASN A 54 16.06 -2.37 10.41
CA ASN A 54 16.82 -3.33 11.20
C ASN A 54 16.94 -2.88 12.67
N LYS A 55 15.81 -2.50 13.25
CA LYS A 55 15.68 -2.04 14.64
C LYS A 55 14.74 -2.95 15.43
N ASN A 56 15.11 -3.19 16.67
CA ASN A 56 14.33 -3.95 17.63
C ASN A 56 14.12 -3.08 18.87
N TRP A 57 13.09 -2.25 18.82
CA TRP A 57 12.70 -1.41 19.95
C TRP A 57 11.69 -2.15 20.84
N LEU A 58 11.62 -1.78 22.11
CA LEU A 58 10.60 -2.26 23.04
C LEU A 58 10.50 -3.79 23.10
N ALA A 59 11.63 -4.50 22.94
CA ALA A 59 11.65 -5.96 22.93
C ALA A 59 11.10 -6.54 24.25
N THR A 60 10.11 -7.42 24.17
CA THR A 60 9.48 -8.09 25.32
C THR A 60 8.79 -9.37 24.93
N SER A 61 8.98 -10.44 25.69
CA SER A 61 8.26 -11.71 25.55
C SER A 61 8.27 -12.32 24.13
N GLY A 62 9.42 -12.23 23.42
CA GLY A 62 9.57 -12.80 22.08
C GLY A 62 8.97 -11.94 20.96
N HIS A 63 8.67 -10.67 21.24
CA HIS A 63 8.18 -9.68 20.26
C HIS A 63 8.93 -8.37 20.41
N HIS A 64 8.94 -7.57 19.36
CA HIS A 64 9.53 -6.24 19.34
C HIS A 64 8.80 -5.28 18.40
N LEU A 65 9.05 -4.00 18.58
CA LEU A 65 8.68 -2.98 17.61
C LEU A 65 9.82 -2.83 16.60
N SER A 66 9.51 -3.06 15.34
CA SER A 66 10.39 -2.82 14.21
C SER A 66 9.86 -1.68 13.33
N GLY A 67 10.43 -1.50 12.16
CA GLY A 67 9.89 -0.60 11.16
C GLY A 67 10.63 -0.67 9.84
N TYR A 68 10.01 -0.08 8.83
CA TYR A 68 10.51 -0.06 7.47
C TYR A 68 10.04 1.19 6.71
N TRP A 69 10.80 1.56 5.68
CA TRP A 69 10.32 2.49 4.66
C TRP A 69 9.52 1.73 3.62
N ASP A 70 8.34 2.24 3.28
CA ASP A 70 7.49 1.74 2.20
C ASP A 70 7.42 2.80 1.10
N ALA A 71 8.06 2.53 -0.04
CA ALA A 71 7.99 3.36 -1.25
C ALA A 71 7.05 2.70 -2.25
N ASN A 72 6.09 3.45 -2.81
CA ASN A 72 5.03 2.85 -3.60
C ASN A 72 4.59 3.66 -4.80
N ILE A 73 3.99 2.95 -5.75
CA ILE A 73 3.20 3.49 -6.84
C ILE A 73 1.83 2.80 -6.87
N ALA A 74 0.77 3.56 -7.10
CA ALA A 74 -0.58 3.01 -7.18
C ALA A 74 -1.35 3.56 -8.39
N TYR A 75 -2.20 2.69 -8.94
CA TYR A 75 -3.19 3.03 -9.93
C TYR A 75 -4.57 3.04 -9.28
N TRP A 76 -5.25 4.17 -9.40
CA TRP A 76 -6.58 4.40 -8.88
C TRP A 76 -7.59 4.53 -10.02
N ARG A 77 -8.73 3.93 -9.88
CA ARG A 77 -9.84 4.02 -10.80
C ARG A 77 -11.09 4.48 -10.06
N ALA A 78 -11.36 5.77 -10.12
CA ALA A 78 -12.63 6.37 -9.67
C ALA A 78 -13.73 6.11 -10.70
N ASN A 79 -14.97 5.91 -10.26
CA ASN A 79 -16.08 5.52 -11.15
C ASN A 79 -17.34 6.41 -10.98
N GLN A 80 -17.24 7.47 -10.20
CA GLN A 80 -18.23 8.56 -10.10
C GLN A 80 -17.53 9.92 -10.06
N TRP A 81 -16.65 10.16 -11.04
CA TRP A 81 -15.85 11.39 -11.10
C TRP A 81 -16.71 12.62 -11.27
N LEU A 82 -16.46 13.67 -10.49
CA LEU A 82 -17.22 14.93 -10.46
C LEU A 82 -18.72 14.72 -10.19
N ASP A 83 -19.07 13.76 -9.35
CA ASP A 83 -20.45 13.40 -8.99
C ASP A 83 -21.33 12.89 -10.18
N VAL A 84 -20.70 12.52 -11.29
CA VAL A 84 -21.40 11.98 -12.47
C VAL A 84 -21.43 10.46 -12.42
N PRO A 85 -22.61 9.81 -12.28
CA PRO A 85 -22.70 8.36 -12.25
C PRO A 85 -22.10 7.70 -13.48
N GLY A 86 -21.18 6.73 -13.26
CA GLY A 86 -20.52 5.99 -14.33
C GLY A 86 -19.36 6.71 -14.99
N GLN A 87 -19.12 7.99 -14.71
CA GLN A 87 -17.94 8.70 -15.21
C GLN A 87 -16.69 8.19 -14.50
N ARG A 88 -15.73 7.73 -15.29
CA ARG A 88 -14.49 7.15 -14.82
C ARG A 88 -13.35 8.15 -14.94
N HIS A 89 -12.47 8.14 -13.96
CA HIS A 89 -11.19 8.85 -14.01
C HIS A 89 -10.10 7.99 -13.39
N ASN A 90 -8.93 7.99 -14.02
CA ASN A 90 -7.79 7.21 -13.57
C ASN A 90 -6.70 8.15 -13.07
N LEU A 91 -6.11 7.79 -11.91
CA LEU A 91 -5.01 8.54 -11.34
C LEU A 91 -3.83 7.62 -11.06
N ALA A 92 -2.63 8.14 -11.22
CA ALA A 92 -1.44 7.55 -10.66
C ALA A 92 -1.13 8.24 -9.32
N VAL A 93 -0.65 7.46 -8.36
CA VAL A 93 -0.24 7.96 -7.04
C VAL A 93 1.14 7.39 -6.74
N ILE A 94 2.06 8.22 -6.29
CA ILE A 94 3.33 7.79 -5.72
C ILE A 94 3.37 8.16 -4.25
N GLY A 95 4.02 7.35 -3.42
CA GLY A 95 4.07 7.62 -1.98
C GLY A 95 5.28 7.03 -1.29
N ILE A 96 5.56 7.57 -0.12
CA ILE A 96 6.56 7.06 0.81
C ILE A 96 6.01 7.13 2.23
N THR A 97 6.14 6.03 2.97
CA THR A 97 5.59 5.92 4.32
C THR A 97 6.59 5.25 5.24
N PRO A 98 6.99 5.88 6.35
CA PRO A 98 7.60 5.20 7.49
C PRO A 98 6.51 4.36 8.17
N VAL A 99 6.79 3.07 8.34
CA VAL A 99 5.85 2.12 8.94
C VAL A 99 6.49 1.53 10.19
N PHE A 100 5.76 1.54 11.29
CA PHE A 100 6.11 0.85 12.53
C PHE A 100 5.34 -0.46 12.58
N ARG A 101 6.03 -1.54 12.95
CA ARG A 101 5.47 -2.90 12.99
C ARG A 101 5.79 -3.58 14.30
N TRP A 102 4.77 -4.09 14.97
CA TRP A 102 4.89 -4.99 16.08
C TRP A 102 4.85 -6.42 15.57
N GLU A 103 5.93 -7.17 15.79
CA GLU A 103 6.13 -8.51 15.24
C GLU A 103 6.92 -9.41 16.20
N ALA A 104 6.94 -10.72 15.95
CA ALA A 104 7.78 -11.67 16.66
C ALA A 104 9.27 -11.45 16.34
N ASP A 105 10.17 -11.88 17.26
CA ASP A 105 11.62 -11.67 17.12
C ASP A 105 12.23 -12.34 15.89
N ASP A 106 11.64 -13.44 15.42
CA ASP A 106 12.01 -14.14 14.20
C ASP A 106 11.33 -13.58 12.94
N LYS A 107 10.52 -12.51 13.10
CA LYS A 107 9.72 -11.86 12.05
C LYS A 107 8.69 -12.79 11.38
N LEU A 108 8.37 -13.93 11.98
CA LEU A 108 7.36 -14.86 11.48
C LEU A 108 6.06 -14.75 12.28
N GLY A 109 4.94 -15.18 11.66
CA GLY A 109 3.65 -15.18 12.35
C GLY A 109 2.88 -13.87 12.20
N PHE A 110 2.01 -13.60 13.17
CA PHE A 110 1.14 -12.42 13.16
C PHE A 110 1.92 -11.14 13.45
N TYR A 111 1.54 -10.08 12.75
CA TYR A 111 2.00 -8.73 13.01
C TYR A 111 0.84 -7.71 12.98
N ALA A 112 1.08 -6.56 13.58
CA ALA A 112 0.29 -5.35 13.40
C ALA A 112 1.20 -4.21 12.99
N ASP A 113 0.77 -3.37 12.05
CA ASP A 113 1.55 -2.21 11.63
C ASP A 113 0.71 -0.93 11.52
N ALA A 114 1.40 0.19 11.59
CA ALA A 114 0.82 1.50 11.38
C ALA A 114 1.87 2.45 10.76
N GLY A 115 1.42 3.35 9.91
CA GLY A 115 2.30 4.33 9.28
C GLY A 115 1.57 5.62 8.93
N ILE A 116 2.33 6.71 8.91
CA ILE A 116 1.88 8.03 8.44
C ILE A 116 2.90 8.48 7.40
N GLY A 117 2.45 8.61 6.16
CA GLY A 117 3.31 8.93 5.02
C GLY A 117 2.83 10.10 4.20
N ALA A 118 3.49 10.29 3.07
CA ALA A 118 3.18 11.29 2.07
C ALA A 118 2.84 10.61 0.74
N ALA A 119 1.84 11.13 0.05
CA ALA A 119 1.45 10.71 -1.28
C ALA A 119 1.28 11.89 -2.22
N LEU A 120 1.62 11.69 -3.49
CA LEU A 120 1.42 12.65 -4.54
C LEU A 120 0.56 12.02 -5.63
N PHE A 121 -0.57 12.65 -5.90
CA PHE A 121 -1.54 12.25 -6.90
C PHE A 121 -1.26 12.95 -8.23
N SER A 122 -1.46 12.25 -9.34
CA SER A 122 -1.30 12.83 -10.70
C SER A 122 -2.36 13.88 -11.03
N ASP A 123 -3.48 13.91 -10.31
CA ASP A 123 -4.55 14.89 -10.40
C ASP A 123 -5.23 15.02 -9.04
N VAL A 124 -5.93 16.13 -8.79
CA VAL A 124 -6.69 16.36 -7.56
C VAL A 124 -7.91 15.42 -7.55
N TYR A 125 -8.02 14.57 -6.52
CA TYR A 125 -9.09 13.58 -6.41
C TYR A 125 -10.45 14.22 -6.17
N ARG A 126 -11.40 13.99 -7.07
CA ARG A 126 -12.76 14.55 -7.04
C ARG A 126 -13.80 13.50 -7.39
N ASN A 127 -14.04 12.59 -6.48
CA ASN A 127 -15.05 11.56 -6.65
C ASN A 127 -16.26 11.85 -5.75
N THR A 128 -17.42 11.25 -6.05
CA THR A 128 -18.64 11.42 -5.25
C THR A 128 -18.37 11.28 -3.76
N HIS A 129 -18.89 12.21 -2.97
CA HIS A 129 -18.81 12.31 -1.50
C HIS A 129 -17.39 12.39 -0.93
N ARG A 130 -16.37 12.17 -1.75
CA ARG A 130 -14.95 12.14 -1.34
C ARG A 130 -14.14 13.04 -2.25
N GLN A 131 -13.92 14.28 -1.82
CA GLN A 131 -13.15 15.26 -2.57
C GLN A 131 -11.94 15.69 -1.75
N LEU A 132 -10.80 15.72 -2.41
CA LEU A 132 -9.57 16.33 -1.94
C LEU A 132 -9.36 17.65 -2.71
N SER A 133 -8.49 18.52 -2.24
CA SER A 133 -8.26 19.82 -2.85
C SER A 133 -6.80 20.12 -3.16
N THR A 134 -5.93 19.12 -2.89
CA THR A 134 -4.50 19.14 -3.18
C THR A 134 -4.10 17.85 -3.91
N ALA A 135 -3.00 17.90 -4.64
CA ALA A 135 -2.37 16.69 -5.18
C ALA A 135 -1.47 15.99 -4.13
N TYR A 136 -0.96 16.74 -3.16
CA TYR A 136 -0.25 16.23 -2.01
C TYR A 136 -1.25 15.84 -0.92
N GLU A 137 -1.11 14.60 -0.40
CA GLU A 137 -1.94 14.08 0.69
C GLU A 137 -1.07 13.36 1.72
N PHE A 138 -1.47 13.37 2.97
CA PHE A 138 -1.00 12.41 3.95
C PHE A 138 -1.60 11.04 3.64
N ALA A 139 -0.82 9.99 3.90
CA ALA A 139 -1.17 8.60 3.59
C ALA A 139 -1.00 7.76 4.86
N ASP A 140 -2.07 7.65 5.63
CA ASP A 140 -2.05 7.02 6.95
C ASP A 140 -2.65 5.62 6.84
N HIS A 141 -2.08 4.65 7.57
CA HIS A 141 -2.69 3.32 7.61
C HIS A 141 -2.50 2.62 8.95
N VAL A 142 -3.37 1.66 9.19
CA VAL A 142 -3.20 0.59 10.16
C VAL A 142 -3.41 -0.74 9.44
N GLY A 143 -2.62 -1.75 9.79
CA GLY A 143 -2.65 -3.05 9.13
C GLY A 143 -2.40 -4.19 10.08
N VAL A 144 -2.79 -5.39 9.64
CA VAL A 144 -2.48 -6.66 10.29
C VAL A 144 -2.18 -7.69 9.23
N GLY A 145 -1.37 -8.70 9.57
CA GLY A 145 -1.09 -9.78 8.65
C GLY A 145 -0.32 -10.91 9.28
N TYR A 146 0.14 -11.80 8.42
CA TYR A 146 0.87 -13.01 8.80
C TYR A 146 2.03 -13.25 7.83
N VAL A 147 3.23 -13.45 8.38
CA VAL A 147 4.44 -13.82 7.64
C VAL A 147 4.65 -15.33 7.77
N PHE A 148 4.67 -16.03 6.65
CA PHE A 148 4.88 -17.48 6.58
C PHE A 148 6.38 -17.82 6.57
N ALA A 149 6.73 -19.03 7.00
CA ALA A 149 8.11 -19.53 7.00
C ALA A 149 8.76 -19.58 5.60
N ASN A 150 7.97 -19.59 4.54
CA ASN A 150 8.43 -19.53 3.15
C ASN A 150 8.65 -18.09 2.63
N LYS A 151 8.69 -17.11 3.54
CA LYS A 151 8.92 -15.68 3.28
C LYS A 151 7.78 -14.95 2.55
N TRP A 152 6.65 -15.59 2.31
CA TRP A 152 5.44 -14.91 1.88
C TRP A 152 4.74 -14.25 3.05
N GLU A 153 4.09 -13.13 2.79
CA GLU A 153 3.27 -12.40 3.74
C GLU A 153 1.90 -12.14 3.12
N LEU A 154 0.84 -12.34 3.90
CA LEU A 154 -0.52 -11.91 3.58
C LEU A 154 -1.01 -10.96 4.66
N GLY A 155 -1.62 -9.88 4.26
CA GLY A 155 -2.12 -8.87 5.19
C GLY A 155 -3.34 -8.12 4.65
N ALA A 156 -3.92 -7.33 5.53
CA ALA A 156 -4.97 -6.38 5.22
C ALA A 156 -4.68 -5.05 5.94
N ARG A 157 -5.06 -3.94 5.30
CA ARG A 157 -4.92 -2.61 5.90
C ARG A 157 -6.13 -1.72 5.62
N LEU A 158 -6.38 -0.82 6.54
CA LEU A 158 -7.21 0.35 6.34
C LEU A 158 -6.28 1.53 6.04
N GLN A 159 -6.45 2.11 4.88
CA GLN A 159 -5.65 3.23 4.38
C GLN A 159 -6.50 4.48 4.30
N HIS A 160 -5.98 5.59 4.82
CA HIS A 160 -6.60 6.90 4.74
C HIS A 160 -5.72 7.88 3.96
N TYR A 161 -6.36 8.73 3.15
CA TYR A 161 -5.69 9.83 2.46
C TYR A 161 -6.43 11.12 2.75
N SER A 162 -5.69 12.17 3.14
CA SER A 162 -6.22 13.52 3.36
C SER A 162 -5.10 14.54 3.36
N ASN A 163 -5.43 15.81 3.11
CA ASN A 163 -4.43 16.89 3.21
C ASN A 163 -4.28 17.47 4.63
N GLY A 164 -4.82 16.81 5.66
CA GLY A 164 -4.74 17.31 7.05
C GLY A 164 -5.47 18.61 7.31
N GLY A 165 -6.40 19.01 6.43
CA GLY A 165 -7.11 20.29 6.54
C GLY A 165 -6.33 21.51 6.02
N ILE A 166 -5.20 21.31 5.33
CA ILE A 166 -4.41 22.41 4.72
C ILE A 166 -5.26 23.20 3.72
N LYS A 167 -6.15 22.50 3.01
CA LYS A 167 -7.07 23.11 2.04
C LYS A 167 -8.41 22.37 1.99
N HIS A 168 -9.51 23.08 1.78
CA HIS A 168 -10.85 22.51 1.61
C HIS A 168 -11.31 22.52 0.14
N PRO A 169 -12.16 21.55 -0.29
CA PRO A 169 -12.68 20.44 0.50
C PRO A 169 -11.60 19.40 0.86
N ASN A 170 -11.76 18.72 2.00
CA ASN A 170 -10.91 17.63 2.45
C ASN A 170 -11.77 16.52 3.08
N GLY A 171 -12.57 15.83 2.25
CA GLY A 171 -13.48 14.78 2.68
C GLY A 171 -12.79 13.49 3.08
N GLY A 172 -11.48 13.39 2.83
CA GLY A 172 -10.67 12.19 3.06
C GLY A 172 -11.13 10.99 2.22
N VAL A 173 -10.22 10.07 1.94
CA VAL A 173 -10.52 8.83 1.21
C VAL A 173 -10.06 7.64 2.04
N ASN A 174 -11.00 6.75 2.37
CA ASN A 174 -10.71 5.52 3.11
C ASN A 174 -10.76 4.33 2.15
N LEU A 175 -9.74 3.47 2.24
CA LEU A 175 -9.62 2.26 1.45
C LEU A 175 -9.43 1.05 2.37
N PHE A 176 -10.04 -0.07 2.00
CA PHE A 176 -9.65 -1.38 2.50
C PHE A 176 -8.77 -2.04 1.44
N MET A 177 -7.58 -2.51 1.84
CA MET A 177 -6.59 -3.11 0.96
C MET A 177 -6.19 -4.49 1.47
N VAL A 178 -6.05 -5.45 0.56
CA VAL A 178 -5.42 -6.75 0.80
C VAL A 178 -4.03 -6.72 0.21
N LYS A 179 -3.05 -7.23 0.95
CA LYS A 179 -1.63 -7.20 0.65
C LYS A 179 -1.07 -8.61 0.51
N ALA A 180 -0.26 -8.83 -0.51
CA ALA A 180 0.64 -9.97 -0.62
C ALA A 180 2.07 -9.45 -0.80
N SER A 181 3.02 -9.96 0.00
CA SER A 181 4.43 -9.55 -0.05
C SER A 181 5.35 -10.77 -0.11
N TYR A 182 6.58 -10.53 -0.57
CA TYR A 182 7.66 -11.51 -0.49
C TYR A 182 8.91 -10.85 0.08
N HIS A 183 9.50 -11.48 1.11
CA HIS A 183 10.73 -11.05 1.78
C HIS A 183 11.93 -11.82 1.24
N TYR A 184 13.10 -11.20 1.19
CA TYR A 184 14.34 -11.83 0.64
C TYR A 184 15.23 -12.42 1.72
#